data_5ece3202b005644cbaed5cbe8459c147
#
_entry.id   5ece3202b005644cbaed5cbe8459c147
#
_cell.length_a   1.000
_cell.length_b   1.000
_cell.length_c   1.000
_cell.angle_alpha   90.00
_cell.angle_beta   90.00
_cell.angle_gamma   90.00
#
_symmetry.space_group_name_H-M   'P 1'
#
loop_
_entity.id
_entity.type
_entity.pdbx_description
1 polymer ?
#
loop_
_entity_poly.entity_id
_entity_poly.type
_entity_poly.pdbx_seq_one_letter_code
_entity_poly.pdbx_strand_id
1 'polypeptide(L)'
;DVILMRGAIQGMLAATGDKHTSYMDPEQFKQANTEMEGEYTGIGAWVNTGGDYVEIISPMKGSPAEAAGLQAQDLVIAINGEDMTGIPGDLVLKRILGPAGETIVLTIRRGEETFDVPITRALIQIPVVDYEMREDGIGYVALYTFNELATEKLRAALKDLLAQKPKGIVFDLRGNGGGYLVTAVEVTSEFLKDGVVLYEEYGDGTREPYPVEKGGRATEIPLVVLIDEGSASASEITAGALQDYGRAKLVGVTSYGKGSVQNWIPLRTEAGGVRITIARWLTPNGNHIDGIGLTPDLVVEFTEEDLEAKRDPQLDAAVELLLDAQP
;
A
#
# COMPACT_ATOMS: atom_id res chain seq x y z
N ASP A 1 -19.32 -30.59 7.66
CA ASP A 1 -18.38 -30.18 8.69
C ASP A 1 -17.44 -29.12 8.11
N VAL A 2 -17.58 -27.90 8.60
CA VAL A 2 -16.91 -26.70 8.07
C VAL A 2 -15.38 -26.82 8.20
N ILE A 3 -14.87 -27.39 9.29
CA ILE A 3 -13.42 -27.52 9.54
C ILE A 3 -12.79 -28.45 8.50
N LEU A 4 -13.42 -29.59 8.23
CA LEU A 4 -12.94 -30.56 7.22
C LEU A 4 -13.00 -29.98 5.82
N MET A 5 -14.06 -29.24 5.49
CA MET A 5 -14.20 -28.56 4.21
C MET A 5 -13.10 -27.53 4.00
N ARG A 6 -12.86 -26.64 4.99
CA ARG A 6 -11.79 -25.64 4.94
C ARG A 6 -10.42 -26.29 4.79
N GLY A 7 -10.13 -27.32 5.59
CA GLY A 7 -8.87 -28.07 5.49
C GLY A 7 -8.66 -28.75 4.14
N ALA A 8 -9.72 -29.29 3.55
CA ALA A 8 -9.65 -29.89 2.21
C ALA A 8 -9.35 -28.83 1.13
N ILE A 9 -10.03 -27.67 1.17
CA ILE A 9 -9.77 -26.58 0.21
C ILE A 9 -8.34 -26.06 0.37
N GLN A 10 -7.89 -25.81 1.60
CA GLN A 10 -6.51 -25.38 1.87
C GLN A 10 -5.47 -26.37 1.37
N GLY A 11 -5.66 -27.68 1.64
CA GLY A 11 -4.76 -28.73 1.16
C GLY A 11 -4.72 -28.83 -0.36
N MET A 12 -5.87 -28.70 -1.03
CA MET A 12 -5.95 -28.71 -2.48
C MET A 12 -5.22 -27.51 -3.11
N LEU A 13 -5.41 -26.31 -2.56
CA LEU A 13 -4.74 -25.12 -3.05
C LEU A 13 -3.24 -25.13 -2.76
N ALA A 14 -2.82 -25.60 -1.57
CA ALA A 14 -1.41 -25.77 -1.24
C ALA A 14 -0.68 -26.74 -2.19
N ALA A 15 -1.38 -27.76 -2.69
CA ALA A 15 -0.81 -28.72 -3.63
C ALA A 15 -0.46 -28.10 -5.01
N THR A 16 -0.92 -26.90 -5.33
CA THR A 16 -0.50 -26.15 -6.53
C THR A 16 0.97 -25.70 -6.46
N GLY A 17 1.56 -25.62 -5.26
CA GLY A 17 2.91 -25.13 -5.03
C GLY A 17 3.05 -23.61 -5.18
N ASP A 18 1.98 -22.89 -5.47
CA ASP A 18 1.99 -21.43 -5.57
C ASP A 18 1.72 -20.78 -4.21
N LYS A 19 2.70 -19.98 -3.73
CA LYS A 19 2.64 -19.29 -2.45
C LYS A 19 1.56 -18.20 -2.37
N HIS A 20 1.05 -17.73 -3.51
CA HIS A 20 0.05 -16.67 -3.60
C HIS A 20 -1.38 -17.21 -3.75
N THR A 21 -1.53 -18.51 -4.07
CA THR A 21 -2.83 -19.19 -4.12
C THR A 21 -3.23 -19.65 -2.72
N SER A 22 -4.38 -19.19 -2.23
CA SER A 22 -4.84 -19.48 -0.88
C SER A 22 -6.36 -19.44 -0.74
N TYR A 23 -6.86 -20.16 0.27
CA TYR A 23 -8.22 -20.03 0.76
C TYR A 23 -8.27 -18.99 1.87
N MET A 24 -9.27 -18.13 1.83
CA MET A 24 -9.62 -17.18 2.87
C MET A 24 -10.99 -17.56 3.45
N ASP A 25 -11.09 -17.66 4.76
CA ASP A 25 -12.38 -17.84 5.40
C ASP A 25 -13.25 -16.57 5.25
N PRO A 26 -14.56 -16.61 5.63
CA PRO A 26 -15.44 -15.47 5.40
C PRO A 26 -14.96 -14.17 6.03
N GLU A 27 -14.33 -14.24 7.20
CA GLU A 27 -13.83 -13.07 7.91
C GLU A 27 -12.57 -12.51 7.23
N GLN A 28 -11.62 -13.38 6.89
CA GLN A 28 -10.42 -13.03 6.15
C GLN A 28 -10.75 -12.45 4.77
N PHE A 29 -11.72 -13.07 4.06
CA PHE A 29 -12.13 -12.60 2.74
C PHE A 29 -12.81 -11.23 2.82
N LYS A 30 -13.66 -11.01 3.82
CA LYS A 30 -14.29 -9.72 4.08
C LYS A 30 -13.25 -8.65 4.44
N GLN A 31 -12.32 -8.96 5.35
CA GLN A 31 -11.27 -8.03 5.75
C GLN A 31 -10.39 -7.61 4.55
N ALA A 32 -9.95 -8.58 3.76
CA ALA A 32 -9.12 -8.33 2.59
C ALA A 32 -9.84 -7.48 1.53
N ASN A 33 -11.16 -7.69 1.32
CA ASN A 33 -11.95 -6.82 0.45
C ASN A 33 -12.08 -5.40 1.02
N THR A 34 -12.30 -5.25 2.32
CA THR A 34 -12.42 -3.94 2.98
C THR A 34 -11.13 -3.13 2.85
N GLU A 35 -9.97 -3.77 3.01
CA GLU A 35 -8.66 -3.12 2.79
C GLU A 35 -8.51 -2.66 1.32
N MET A 36 -9.01 -3.43 0.37
CA MET A 36 -9.02 -3.07 -1.06
C MET A 36 -10.03 -1.95 -1.39
N GLU A 37 -11.11 -1.84 -0.62
CA GLU A 37 -12.09 -0.73 -0.71
C GLU A 37 -11.54 0.56 -0.09
N GLY A 38 -10.42 0.49 0.66
CA GLY A 38 -9.75 1.67 1.23
C GLY A 38 -10.36 2.17 2.53
N GLU A 39 -11.13 1.33 3.22
CA GLU A 39 -11.73 1.66 4.51
C GLU A 39 -11.77 0.43 5.41
N TYR A 40 -11.78 0.65 6.72
CA TYR A 40 -11.94 -0.41 7.70
C TYR A 40 -12.67 0.11 8.95
N THR A 41 -13.21 -0.79 9.75
CA THR A 41 -13.82 -0.42 11.03
C THR A 41 -12.89 -0.67 12.20
N GLY A 42 -12.58 0.41 12.93
CA GLY A 42 -11.61 0.36 14.02
C GLY A 42 -11.42 1.70 14.71
N ILE A 43 -10.26 1.88 15.31
CA ILE A 43 -9.90 3.12 16.05
C ILE A 43 -9.17 4.16 15.20
N GLY A 44 -8.56 3.78 14.07
CA GLY A 44 -7.82 4.70 13.19
C GLY A 44 -6.44 5.07 13.72
N ALA A 45 -5.54 4.10 13.78
CA ALA A 45 -4.14 4.31 14.13
C ALA A 45 -3.24 3.39 13.32
N TRP A 46 -2.07 3.87 12.96
CA TRP A 46 -0.96 3.07 12.47
C TRP A 46 -0.28 2.39 13.66
N VAL A 47 -0.01 1.09 13.54
CA VAL A 47 0.50 0.31 14.64
C VAL A 47 1.67 -0.59 14.22
N ASN A 48 2.58 -0.86 15.15
CA ASN A 48 3.61 -1.89 15.05
C ASN A 48 3.18 -3.11 15.87
N THR A 49 3.14 -4.27 15.25
CA THR A 49 2.76 -5.55 15.87
C THR A 49 3.95 -6.47 16.17
N GLY A 50 5.17 -6.04 15.84
CA GLY A 50 6.38 -6.85 15.96
C GLY A 50 7.03 -6.88 17.34
N GLY A 51 6.56 -6.08 18.31
CA GLY A 51 7.07 -6.03 19.68
C GLY A 51 6.32 -6.93 20.66
N ASP A 52 6.68 -6.80 21.94
CA ASP A 52 5.99 -7.51 23.06
C ASP A 52 4.54 -7.04 23.25
N TYR A 53 4.22 -5.83 22.80
CA TYR A 53 2.89 -5.22 22.78
C TYR A 53 2.67 -4.52 21.44
N VAL A 54 1.41 -4.34 21.07
CA VAL A 54 1.07 -3.45 19.95
C VAL A 54 1.40 -2.02 20.33
N GLU A 55 2.24 -1.38 19.53
CA GLU A 55 2.67 0.00 19.69
C GLU A 55 1.93 0.90 18.70
N ILE A 56 1.44 2.03 19.16
CA ILE A 56 0.88 3.08 18.30
C ILE A 56 2.04 3.83 17.63
N ILE A 57 2.17 3.70 16.31
CA ILE A 57 3.11 4.49 15.53
C ILE A 57 2.58 5.94 15.42
N SER A 58 1.30 6.06 15.06
CA SER A 58 0.65 7.37 14.92
C SER A 58 -0.88 7.20 14.84
N PRO A 59 -1.70 8.01 15.52
CA PRO A 59 -3.12 8.10 15.23
C PRO A 59 -3.33 8.75 13.86
N MET A 60 -4.35 8.30 13.13
CA MET A 60 -4.75 8.89 11.85
C MET A 60 -5.50 10.20 12.09
N LYS A 61 -5.25 11.20 11.28
CA LYS A 61 -5.91 12.50 11.38
C LYS A 61 -7.43 12.37 11.25
N GLY A 62 -8.19 12.95 12.16
CA GLY A 62 -9.64 12.91 12.23
C GLY A 62 -10.22 11.60 12.76
N SER A 63 -9.38 10.66 13.22
CA SER A 63 -9.81 9.34 13.70
C SER A 63 -10.28 9.36 15.16
N PRO A 64 -11.01 8.31 15.60
CA PRO A 64 -11.30 8.09 17.01
C PRO A 64 -10.06 8.00 17.90
N ALA A 65 -8.96 7.42 17.40
CA ALA A 65 -7.70 7.32 18.14
C ALA A 65 -7.09 8.70 18.41
N GLU A 66 -7.08 9.59 17.41
CA GLU A 66 -6.64 10.98 17.58
C GLU A 66 -7.55 11.74 18.57
N ALA A 67 -8.87 11.62 18.39
CA ALA A 67 -9.84 12.27 19.27
C ALA A 67 -9.75 11.78 20.73
N ALA A 68 -9.35 10.53 20.94
CA ALA A 68 -9.13 9.95 22.26
C ALA A 68 -7.76 10.29 22.87
N GLY A 69 -6.88 10.98 22.13
CA GLY A 69 -5.59 11.46 22.61
C GLY A 69 -4.50 10.39 22.63
N LEU A 70 -4.61 9.34 21.80
CA LEU A 70 -3.50 8.40 21.59
C LEU A 70 -2.32 9.13 20.95
N GLN A 71 -1.11 8.69 21.25
CA GLN A 71 0.14 9.27 20.78
C GLN A 71 1.09 8.20 20.25
N ALA A 72 2.09 8.63 19.50
CA ALA A 72 3.20 7.76 19.11
C ALA A 72 3.88 7.15 20.35
N GLN A 73 4.32 5.91 20.24
CA GLN A 73 4.96 5.11 21.30
C GLN A 73 4.03 4.68 22.45
N ASP A 74 2.72 4.91 22.35
CA ASP A 74 1.76 4.30 23.25
C ASP A 74 1.73 2.78 23.07
N LEU A 75 1.83 2.02 24.16
CA LEU A 75 1.76 0.57 24.14
C LEU A 75 0.40 0.09 24.63
N VAL A 76 -0.28 -0.74 23.85
CA VAL A 76 -1.56 -1.36 24.22
C VAL A 76 -1.28 -2.59 25.09
N ILE A 77 -1.41 -2.45 26.41
CA ILE A 77 -1.09 -3.52 27.38
C ILE A 77 -2.31 -4.33 27.79
N ALA A 78 -3.54 -3.77 27.69
CA ALA A 78 -4.77 -4.52 27.91
C ALA A 78 -5.91 -4.00 27.03
N ILE A 79 -6.91 -4.85 26.78
CA ILE A 79 -8.13 -4.53 26.03
C ILE A 79 -9.34 -4.98 26.84
N ASN A 80 -10.24 -4.03 27.15
CA ASN A 80 -11.43 -4.27 27.99
C ASN A 80 -11.09 -4.96 29.32
N GLY A 81 -9.90 -4.65 29.91
CA GLY A 81 -9.40 -5.23 31.14
C GLY A 81 -8.72 -6.60 30.99
N GLU A 82 -8.67 -7.17 29.78
CA GLU A 82 -7.93 -8.40 29.51
C GLU A 82 -6.47 -8.05 29.14
N ASP A 83 -5.52 -8.63 29.85
CA ASP A 83 -4.07 -8.45 29.63
C ASP A 83 -3.65 -9.02 28.27
N MET A 84 -2.87 -8.25 27.51
CA MET A 84 -2.35 -8.62 26.20
C MET A 84 -0.90 -9.13 26.24
N THR A 85 -0.31 -9.32 27.43
CA THR A 85 1.07 -9.81 27.57
C THR A 85 1.24 -11.19 26.92
N GLY A 86 2.21 -11.30 26.01
CA GLY A 86 2.53 -12.55 25.32
C GLY A 86 1.52 -12.99 24.26
N ILE A 87 0.51 -12.16 23.95
CA ILE A 87 -0.41 -12.40 22.84
C ILE A 87 0.21 -11.83 21.56
N PRO A 88 0.32 -12.63 20.46
CA PRO A 88 0.82 -12.14 19.19
C PRO A 88 0.12 -10.86 18.74
N GLY A 89 0.88 -9.88 18.28
CA GLY A 89 0.36 -8.54 17.95
C GLY A 89 -0.75 -8.53 16.88
N ASP A 90 -0.73 -9.48 15.94
CA ASP A 90 -1.79 -9.67 14.94
C ASP A 90 -3.13 -10.10 15.59
N LEU A 91 -3.08 -10.88 16.64
CA LEU A 91 -4.27 -11.27 17.41
C LEU A 91 -4.78 -10.12 18.28
N VAL A 92 -3.87 -9.30 18.84
CA VAL A 92 -4.23 -8.08 19.57
C VAL A 92 -4.91 -7.11 18.61
N LEU A 93 -4.34 -6.91 17.42
CA LEU A 93 -4.93 -6.05 16.38
C LEU A 93 -6.36 -6.48 16.01
N LYS A 94 -6.61 -7.78 15.83
CA LYS A 94 -7.97 -8.31 15.58
C LYS A 94 -8.97 -7.97 16.67
N ARG A 95 -8.54 -7.84 17.93
CA ARG A 95 -9.41 -7.44 19.04
C ARG A 95 -9.65 -5.93 19.09
N ILE A 96 -8.67 -5.14 18.59
CA ILE A 96 -8.82 -3.68 18.45
C ILE A 96 -9.82 -3.36 17.34
N LEU A 97 -9.79 -4.09 16.22
CA LEU A 97 -10.78 -4.00 15.15
C LEU A 97 -12.14 -4.49 15.63
N GLY A 98 -13.22 -4.08 14.94
CA GLY A 98 -14.57 -4.52 15.25
C GLY A 98 -15.63 -3.55 14.73
N PRO A 99 -16.92 -3.83 14.94
CA PRO A 99 -18.02 -3.05 14.37
C PRO A 99 -17.96 -1.57 14.74
N ALA A 100 -18.30 -0.69 13.78
CA ALA A 100 -18.45 0.73 14.05
C ALA A 100 -19.56 0.99 15.08
N GLY A 101 -19.34 1.97 15.95
CA GLY A 101 -20.27 2.34 17.02
C GLY A 101 -20.06 1.58 18.34
N GLU A 102 -19.27 0.51 18.36
CA GLU A 102 -18.90 -0.18 19.59
C GLU A 102 -17.72 0.52 20.28
N THR A 103 -17.78 0.64 21.61
CA THR A 103 -16.70 1.21 22.41
C THR A 103 -15.79 0.09 22.94
N ILE A 104 -14.47 0.27 22.73
CA ILE A 104 -13.40 -0.55 23.28
C ILE A 104 -12.63 0.29 24.31
N VAL A 105 -12.19 -0.32 25.40
CA VAL A 105 -11.31 0.33 26.37
C VAL A 105 -9.89 -0.23 26.19
N LEU A 106 -8.96 0.62 25.77
CA LEU A 106 -7.56 0.28 25.69
C LEU A 106 -6.85 0.74 26.96
N THR A 107 -6.17 -0.17 27.64
CA THR A 107 -5.23 0.22 28.70
C THR A 107 -3.88 0.51 28.03
N ILE A 108 -3.47 1.76 28.11
CA ILE A 108 -2.27 2.29 27.46
C ILE A 108 -1.16 2.47 28.49
N ARG A 109 0.05 2.08 28.10
CA ARG A 109 1.28 2.44 28.81
C ARG A 109 2.02 3.49 27.97
N ARG A 110 2.20 4.69 28.55
CA ARG A 110 2.94 5.81 27.97
C ARG A 110 4.10 6.16 28.89
N GLY A 111 5.31 5.72 28.55
CA GLY A 111 6.46 5.79 29.45
C GLY A 111 6.22 4.96 30.73
N GLU A 112 6.18 5.62 31.89
CA GLU A 112 5.89 4.98 33.18
C GLU A 112 4.41 5.04 33.59
N GLU A 113 3.59 5.78 32.90
CA GLU A 113 2.17 5.95 33.21
C GLU A 113 1.32 4.88 32.52
N THR A 114 0.28 4.43 33.24
CA THR A 114 -0.73 3.49 32.71
C THR A 114 -2.12 4.05 32.97
N PHE A 115 -2.95 4.11 31.92
CA PHE A 115 -4.30 4.66 32.00
C PHE A 115 -5.22 4.02 30.97
N ASP A 116 -6.51 4.08 31.21
CA ASP A 116 -7.55 3.56 30.32
C ASP A 116 -8.04 4.63 29.35
N VAL A 117 -8.20 4.26 28.08
CA VAL A 117 -8.67 5.11 27.00
C VAL A 117 -9.89 4.45 26.36
N PRO A 118 -11.11 4.92 26.61
CA PRO A 118 -12.29 4.46 25.89
C PRO A 118 -12.33 5.06 24.50
N ILE A 119 -12.45 4.20 23.46
CA ILE A 119 -12.50 4.61 22.07
C ILE A 119 -13.68 3.95 21.38
N THR A 120 -14.56 4.75 20.78
CA THR A 120 -15.66 4.24 19.97
C THR A 120 -15.16 4.01 18.56
N ARG A 121 -15.22 2.76 18.08
CA ARG A 121 -14.83 2.39 16.72
C ARG A 121 -15.69 3.11 15.68
N ALA A 122 -15.06 3.49 14.58
CA ALA A 122 -15.74 4.13 13.46
C ALA A 122 -15.30 3.48 12.14
N LEU A 123 -15.98 3.83 11.05
CA LEU A 123 -15.47 3.60 9.71
C LEU A 123 -14.30 4.53 9.48
N ILE A 124 -13.12 3.96 9.25
CA ILE A 124 -11.87 4.67 9.03
C ILE A 124 -11.57 4.64 7.54
N GLN A 125 -11.42 5.79 6.93
CA GLN A 125 -10.90 5.89 5.57
C GLN A 125 -9.37 5.88 5.64
N ILE A 126 -8.77 4.90 4.99
CA ILE A 126 -7.31 4.83 4.86
C ILE A 126 -6.90 5.97 3.93
N PRO A 127 -5.93 6.83 4.29
CA PRO A 127 -5.39 7.80 3.37
C PRO A 127 -4.90 7.09 2.10
N VAL A 128 -5.43 7.49 0.94
CA VAL A 128 -5.08 6.88 -0.34
C VAL A 128 -3.97 7.68 -1.01
N VAL A 129 -4.06 9.01 -0.93
CA VAL A 129 -3.11 9.96 -1.51
C VAL A 129 -2.85 11.06 -0.50
N ASP A 130 -1.58 11.39 -0.31
CA ASP A 130 -1.13 12.62 0.35
C ASP A 130 -0.29 13.44 -0.64
N TYR A 131 -0.34 14.76 -0.54
CA TYR A 131 0.41 15.62 -1.45
C TYR A 131 0.67 17.01 -0.87
N GLU A 132 1.75 17.58 -1.30
CA GLU A 132 2.11 18.96 -0.95
C GLU A 132 2.92 19.64 -2.06
N MET A 133 2.85 20.96 -2.11
CA MET A 133 3.81 21.76 -2.84
C MET A 133 4.95 22.17 -1.89
N ARG A 134 6.14 21.65 -2.14
CA ARG A 134 7.32 21.93 -1.34
C ARG A 134 7.84 23.35 -1.55
N GLU A 135 8.60 23.87 -0.60
CA GLU A 135 9.21 25.21 -0.66
C GLU A 135 10.22 25.37 -1.81
N ASP A 136 10.87 24.27 -2.24
CA ASP A 136 11.80 24.22 -3.37
C ASP A 136 11.09 24.31 -4.75
N GLY A 137 9.76 24.24 -4.74
CA GLY A 137 8.91 24.29 -5.94
C GLY A 137 8.70 22.94 -6.59
N ILE A 138 9.01 21.84 -5.90
CA ILE A 138 8.72 20.47 -6.33
C ILE A 138 7.37 20.05 -5.74
N GLY A 139 6.51 19.46 -6.59
CA GLY A 139 5.29 18.80 -6.12
C GLY A 139 5.63 17.41 -5.57
N TYR A 140 5.21 17.11 -4.36
CA TYR A 140 5.29 15.78 -3.78
C TYR A 140 3.90 15.15 -3.78
N VAL A 141 3.80 13.89 -4.18
CA VAL A 141 2.56 13.10 -4.09
C VAL A 141 2.89 11.66 -3.73
N ALA A 142 2.35 11.19 -2.60
CA ALA A 142 2.42 9.82 -2.15
C ALA A 142 1.11 9.10 -2.44
N LEU A 143 1.21 7.88 -2.98
CA LEU A 143 0.08 6.97 -3.18
C LEU A 143 0.30 5.74 -2.30
N TYR A 144 -0.61 5.49 -1.36
CA TYR A 144 -0.45 4.43 -0.37
C TYR A 144 -1.08 3.09 -0.76
N THR A 145 -2.03 3.10 -1.69
CA THR A 145 -2.71 1.88 -2.18
C THR A 145 -3.36 2.13 -3.54
N PHE A 146 -3.46 1.08 -4.35
CA PHE A 146 -4.16 1.12 -5.66
C PHE A 146 -5.59 0.59 -5.52
N ASN A 147 -6.39 1.21 -4.63
CA ASN A 147 -7.80 0.89 -4.43
C ASN A 147 -8.72 1.63 -5.41
N GLU A 148 -10.04 1.50 -5.26
CA GLU A 148 -11.04 2.13 -6.14
C GLU A 148 -10.98 3.66 -6.12
N LEU A 149 -10.51 4.28 -5.04
CA LEU A 149 -10.42 5.74 -4.88
C LEU A 149 -9.11 6.34 -5.40
N ALA A 150 -8.08 5.50 -5.64
CA ALA A 150 -6.72 5.96 -5.92
C ALA A 150 -6.63 6.88 -7.13
N THR A 151 -7.26 6.50 -8.23
CA THR A 151 -7.24 7.29 -9.48
C THR A 151 -7.91 8.64 -9.29
N GLU A 152 -9.08 8.69 -8.66
CA GLU A 152 -9.80 9.94 -8.40
C GLU A 152 -9.00 10.89 -7.51
N LYS A 153 -8.45 10.35 -6.40
CA LYS A 153 -7.66 11.12 -5.44
C LYS A 153 -6.34 11.63 -6.04
N LEU A 154 -5.64 10.77 -6.80
CA LEU A 154 -4.43 11.18 -7.52
C LEU A 154 -4.73 12.28 -8.54
N ARG A 155 -5.82 12.15 -9.30
CA ARG A 155 -6.27 13.16 -10.25
C ARG A 155 -6.55 14.50 -9.60
N ALA A 156 -7.15 14.51 -8.43
CA ALA A 156 -7.37 15.73 -7.65
C ALA A 156 -6.03 16.35 -7.18
N ALA A 157 -5.14 15.55 -6.61
CA ALA A 157 -3.81 15.98 -6.17
C ALA A 157 -2.99 16.57 -7.33
N LEU A 158 -2.92 15.87 -8.47
CA LEU A 158 -2.21 16.36 -9.66
C LEU A 158 -2.78 17.66 -10.18
N LYS A 159 -4.12 17.81 -10.21
CA LYS A 159 -4.75 19.06 -10.62
C LYS A 159 -4.32 20.24 -9.75
N ASP A 160 -4.32 20.04 -8.42
CA ASP A 160 -3.98 21.08 -7.46
C ASP A 160 -2.48 21.43 -7.49
N LEU A 161 -1.61 20.43 -7.64
CA LEU A 161 -0.17 20.64 -7.81
C LEU A 161 0.15 21.35 -9.11
N LEU A 162 -0.38 20.90 -10.25
CA LEU A 162 -0.11 21.48 -11.56
C LEU A 162 -0.62 22.93 -11.69
N ALA A 163 -1.70 23.29 -10.97
CA ALA A 163 -2.18 24.67 -10.89
C ALA A 163 -1.15 25.62 -10.25
N GLN A 164 -0.28 25.09 -9.39
CA GLN A 164 0.80 25.84 -8.73
C GLN A 164 2.10 25.88 -9.56
N LYS A 165 2.12 25.24 -10.74
CA LYS A 165 3.23 25.21 -11.70
C LYS A 165 4.53 24.67 -11.08
N PRO A 166 4.53 23.43 -10.57
CA PRO A 166 5.74 22.83 -10.00
C PRO A 166 6.83 22.67 -11.08
N LYS A 167 8.07 22.71 -10.65
CA LYS A 167 9.24 22.43 -11.51
C LYS A 167 9.32 20.96 -11.91
N GLY A 168 8.81 20.06 -11.07
CA GLY A 168 8.75 18.62 -11.26
C GLY A 168 7.87 17.98 -10.19
N ILE A 169 7.64 16.68 -10.28
CA ILE A 169 6.86 15.90 -9.34
C ILE A 169 7.71 14.73 -8.82
N VAL A 170 7.75 14.55 -7.50
CA VAL A 170 8.15 13.29 -6.87
C VAL A 170 6.88 12.49 -6.61
N PHE A 171 6.81 11.29 -7.21
CA PHE A 171 5.73 10.34 -7.00
C PHE A 171 6.21 9.23 -6.09
N ASP A 172 5.70 9.18 -4.86
CA ASP A 172 6.16 8.26 -3.83
C ASP A 172 5.27 7.02 -3.77
N LEU A 173 5.87 5.85 -4.04
CA LEU A 173 5.26 4.53 -3.98
C LEU A 173 5.89 3.66 -2.88
N ARG A 174 6.73 4.22 -2.01
CA ARG A 174 7.34 3.49 -0.90
C ARG A 174 6.29 2.95 0.06
N GLY A 175 6.49 1.73 0.55
CA GLY A 175 5.55 1.04 1.43
C GLY A 175 4.20 0.67 0.79
N ASN A 176 4.00 0.93 -0.50
CA ASN A 176 2.76 0.64 -1.19
C ASN A 176 2.74 -0.80 -1.76
N GLY A 177 2.06 -1.70 -1.08
CA GLY A 177 1.93 -3.12 -1.46
C GLY A 177 1.12 -3.39 -2.74
N GLY A 178 0.59 -2.35 -3.39
CA GLY A 178 -0.18 -2.46 -4.63
C GLY A 178 -1.68 -2.31 -4.47
N GLY A 179 -2.44 -3.13 -5.18
CA GLY A 179 -3.89 -3.11 -5.25
C GLY A 179 -4.44 -3.63 -6.56
N TYR A 180 -5.48 -3.01 -7.10
CA TYR A 180 -6.11 -3.43 -8.34
C TYR A 180 -5.24 -3.15 -9.57
N LEU A 181 -5.16 -4.15 -10.46
CA LEU A 181 -4.44 -4.03 -11.73
C LEU A 181 -5.03 -2.92 -12.61
N VAL A 182 -6.36 -2.81 -12.67
CA VAL A 182 -7.04 -1.76 -13.44
C VAL A 182 -6.65 -0.38 -12.93
N THR A 183 -6.63 -0.19 -11.61
CA THR A 183 -6.19 1.05 -10.99
C THR A 183 -4.72 1.38 -11.30
N ALA A 184 -3.84 0.35 -11.37
CA ALA A 184 -2.45 0.56 -11.81
C ALA A 184 -2.39 1.11 -13.24
N VAL A 185 -3.22 0.60 -14.16
CA VAL A 185 -3.32 1.11 -15.54
C VAL A 185 -3.78 2.55 -15.55
N GLU A 186 -4.85 2.90 -14.82
CA GLU A 186 -5.39 4.25 -14.74
C GLU A 186 -4.39 5.25 -14.15
N VAL A 187 -3.75 4.89 -13.02
CA VAL A 187 -2.73 5.72 -12.34
C VAL A 187 -1.52 5.96 -13.25
N THR A 188 -1.00 4.89 -13.88
CA THR A 188 0.13 5.00 -14.81
C THR A 188 -0.21 5.89 -16.00
N SER A 189 -1.45 5.82 -16.46
CA SER A 189 -1.96 6.63 -17.57
C SER A 189 -2.02 8.12 -17.26
N GLU A 190 -1.99 8.55 -16.00
CA GLU A 190 -1.85 9.96 -15.65
C GLU A 190 -0.47 10.54 -16.03
N PHE A 191 0.54 9.66 -16.20
CA PHE A 191 1.93 10.05 -16.47
C PHE A 191 2.44 9.65 -17.86
N LEU A 192 1.74 8.76 -18.59
CA LEU A 192 2.08 8.32 -19.94
C LEU A 192 1.09 8.84 -20.97
N LYS A 193 1.55 9.14 -22.20
CA LYS A 193 0.70 9.59 -23.31
C LYS A 193 0.03 8.46 -24.07
N ASP A 194 0.78 7.40 -24.29
CA ASP A 194 0.40 6.22 -25.06
C ASP A 194 1.31 5.03 -24.74
N GLY A 195 1.04 3.90 -25.38
CA GLY A 195 1.80 2.67 -25.23
C GLY A 195 1.03 1.60 -24.43
N VAL A 196 1.76 0.66 -23.86
CA VAL A 196 1.25 -0.44 -23.04
C VAL A 196 1.78 -0.29 -21.64
N VAL A 197 0.91 -0.36 -20.63
CA VAL A 197 1.32 -0.28 -19.22
C VAL A 197 1.94 -1.60 -18.76
N LEU A 198 1.35 -2.73 -19.16
CA LEU A 198 1.85 -4.07 -18.85
C LEU A 198 1.30 -5.08 -19.87
N TYR A 199 1.92 -6.26 -19.90
CA TYR A 199 1.34 -7.44 -20.52
C TYR A 199 0.99 -8.44 -19.44
N GLU A 200 -0.21 -9.05 -19.52
CA GLU A 200 -0.58 -10.21 -18.72
C GLU A 200 -0.25 -11.47 -19.52
N GLU A 201 0.63 -12.32 -18.98
CA GLU A 201 1.06 -13.58 -19.62
C GLU A 201 0.44 -14.75 -18.90
N TYR A 202 -0.36 -15.54 -19.64
CA TYR A 202 -1.04 -16.73 -19.16
C TYR A 202 -0.14 -17.98 -19.27
N GLY A 203 -0.56 -19.05 -18.60
CA GLY A 203 0.21 -20.31 -18.55
C GLY A 203 0.41 -21.01 -19.91
N ASP A 204 -0.37 -20.66 -20.95
CA ASP A 204 -0.20 -21.14 -22.32
C ASP A 204 0.73 -20.25 -23.17
N GLY A 205 1.30 -19.19 -22.58
CA GLY A 205 2.17 -18.21 -23.24
C GLY A 205 1.42 -17.11 -23.99
N THR A 206 0.10 -17.06 -23.92
CA THR A 206 -0.69 -15.97 -24.48
C THR A 206 -0.44 -14.70 -23.68
N ARG A 207 -0.27 -13.55 -24.36
CA ARG A 207 -0.08 -12.24 -23.74
C ARG A 207 -1.21 -11.29 -24.08
N GLU A 208 -1.78 -10.67 -23.07
CA GLU A 208 -2.79 -9.63 -23.21
C GLU A 208 -2.20 -8.27 -22.83
N PRO A 209 -2.20 -7.27 -23.76
CA PRO A 209 -1.71 -5.94 -23.45
C PRO A 209 -2.76 -5.12 -22.70
N TYR A 210 -2.31 -4.35 -21.73
CA TYR A 210 -3.10 -3.32 -21.05
C TYR A 210 -2.61 -1.95 -21.53
N PRO A 211 -3.33 -1.30 -22.46
CA PRO A 211 -2.91 -0.05 -23.05
C PRO A 211 -3.04 1.13 -22.08
N VAL A 212 -2.23 2.15 -22.30
CA VAL A 212 -2.36 3.46 -21.64
C VAL A 212 -3.70 4.10 -22.00
N GLU A 213 -4.41 4.59 -21.01
CA GLU A 213 -5.64 5.39 -21.21
C GLU A 213 -5.27 6.83 -21.60
N LYS A 214 -6.05 7.43 -22.49
CA LYS A 214 -5.79 8.79 -22.95
C LYS A 214 -6.27 9.84 -21.96
N GLY A 215 -5.54 10.96 -21.91
CA GLY A 215 -5.97 12.14 -21.14
C GLY A 215 -5.24 12.34 -19.82
N GLY A 216 -4.09 11.68 -19.65
CA GLY A 216 -3.23 11.85 -18.47
C GLY A 216 -2.83 13.31 -18.23
N ARG A 217 -2.78 13.72 -16.98
CA ARG A 217 -2.59 15.13 -16.55
C ARG A 217 -1.13 15.53 -16.41
N ALA A 218 -0.25 14.59 -16.12
CA ALA A 218 1.14 14.85 -15.77
C ALA A 218 2.14 14.22 -16.76
N THR A 219 1.76 14.11 -18.04
CA THR A 219 2.52 13.38 -19.07
C THR A 219 3.82 14.08 -19.49
N GLU A 220 3.97 15.39 -19.24
CA GLU A 220 5.08 16.21 -19.72
C GLU A 220 6.01 16.70 -18.60
N ILE A 221 5.48 16.85 -17.38
CA ILE A 221 6.23 17.42 -16.27
C ILE A 221 7.38 16.50 -15.85
N PRO A 222 8.58 17.02 -15.52
CA PRO A 222 9.65 16.20 -14.94
C PRO A 222 9.16 15.35 -13.77
N LEU A 223 9.51 14.06 -13.76
CA LEU A 223 8.98 13.08 -12.82
C LEU A 223 10.10 12.18 -12.30
N VAL A 224 10.13 11.99 -10.99
CA VAL A 224 10.92 10.96 -10.29
C VAL A 224 9.98 10.11 -9.47
N VAL A 225 10.21 8.81 -9.40
CA VAL A 225 9.42 7.87 -8.60
C VAL A 225 10.28 7.31 -7.47
N LEU A 226 9.76 7.33 -6.24
CA LEU A 226 10.37 6.68 -5.10
C LEU A 226 9.80 5.26 -4.94
N ILE A 227 10.70 4.29 -4.74
CA ILE A 227 10.36 2.88 -4.45
C ILE A 227 11.20 2.33 -3.32
N ASP A 228 10.67 1.33 -2.64
CA ASP A 228 11.36 0.56 -1.60
C ASP A 228 10.96 -0.93 -1.64
N GLU A 229 11.46 -1.73 -0.70
CA GLU A 229 11.12 -3.14 -0.55
C GLU A 229 9.64 -3.40 -0.22
N GLY A 230 8.90 -2.39 0.20
CA GLY A 230 7.44 -2.42 0.40
C GLY A 230 6.64 -2.13 -0.86
N SER A 231 7.29 -1.58 -1.90
CA SER A 231 6.66 -1.32 -3.20
C SER A 231 6.42 -2.63 -3.94
N ALA A 232 5.15 -3.04 -4.13
CA ALA A 232 4.82 -4.35 -4.70
C ALA A 232 3.66 -4.30 -5.71
N SER A 233 3.60 -5.30 -6.63
CA SER A 233 2.43 -5.54 -7.49
C SER A 233 2.07 -4.32 -8.35
N ALA A 234 0.90 -3.67 -8.12
CA ALA A 234 0.43 -2.48 -8.85
C ALA A 234 1.43 -1.31 -8.80
N SER A 235 2.15 -1.14 -7.68
CA SER A 235 3.24 -0.17 -7.55
C SER A 235 4.37 -0.48 -8.52
N GLU A 236 4.74 -1.76 -8.65
CA GLU A 236 5.79 -2.21 -9.55
C GLU A 236 5.36 -2.13 -11.02
N ILE A 237 4.07 -2.39 -11.31
CA ILE A 237 3.50 -2.17 -12.65
C ILE A 237 3.68 -0.70 -13.05
N THR A 238 3.28 0.22 -12.19
CA THR A 238 3.37 1.66 -12.44
C THR A 238 4.82 2.12 -12.56
N ALA A 239 5.68 1.81 -11.58
CA ALA A 239 7.08 2.20 -11.58
C ALA A 239 7.84 1.60 -12.75
N GLY A 240 7.64 0.30 -13.05
CA GLY A 240 8.29 -0.41 -14.15
C GLY A 240 7.89 0.14 -15.52
N ALA A 241 6.62 0.49 -15.71
CA ALA A 241 6.19 1.13 -16.94
C ALA A 241 6.83 2.51 -17.13
N LEU A 242 6.87 3.33 -16.08
CA LEU A 242 7.48 4.65 -16.13
C LEU A 242 8.99 4.58 -16.38
N GLN A 243 9.67 3.59 -15.80
CA GLN A 243 11.10 3.32 -16.03
C GLN A 243 11.35 2.84 -17.47
N ASP A 244 10.61 1.84 -17.94
CA ASP A 244 10.80 1.22 -19.26
C ASP A 244 10.64 2.25 -20.41
N TYR A 245 9.71 3.23 -20.27
CA TYR A 245 9.56 4.32 -21.22
C TYR A 245 10.57 5.47 -21.01
N GLY A 246 11.42 5.40 -19.99
CA GLY A 246 12.31 6.51 -19.63
C GLY A 246 11.54 7.78 -19.21
N ARG A 247 10.27 7.61 -18.80
CA ARG A 247 9.40 8.71 -18.38
C ARG A 247 9.78 9.25 -17.00
N ALA A 248 10.28 8.39 -16.14
CA ALA A 248 10.78 8.75 -14.81
C ALA A 248 12.03 7.95 -14.46
N LYS A 249 12.86 8.52 -13.60
CA LYS A 249 13.90 7.78 -12.88
C LYS A 249 13.31 7.20 -11.61
N LEU A 250 13.70 5.95 -11.28
CA LEU A 250 13.38 5.35 -10.01
C LEU A 250 14.51 5.63 -9.01
N VAL A 251 14.16 6.05 -7.80
CA VAL A 251 15.08 6.32 -6.69
C VAL A 251 14.65 5.54 -5.47
N GLY A 252 15.59 4.99 -4.72
CA GLY A 252 15.36 4.22 -3.51
C GLY A 252 16.08 2.89 -3.50
N VAL A 253 15.41 1.83 -3.09
CA VAL A 253 15.97 0.47 -3.07
C VAL A 253 15.11 -0.48 -3.91
N THR A 254 15.61 -1.70 -4.15
CA THR A 254 14.92 -2.70 -5.00
C THR A 254 13.55 -3.02 -4.42
N SER A 255 12.53 -3.04 -5.29
CA SER A 255 11.14 -3.34 -4.93
C SER A 255 10.92 -4.81 -4.57
N TYR A 256 9.72 -5.15 -4.12
CA TYR A 256 9.38 -6.47 -3.56
C TYR A 256 9.53 -7.64 -4.56
N GLY A 257 9.15 -7.45 -5.84
CA GLY A 257 9.17 -8.53 -6.83
C GLY A 257 7.92 -9.41 -6.84
N LYS A 258 6.72 -8.83 -6.86
CA LYS A 258 5.46 -9.56 -7.02
C LYS A 258 4.98 -9.51 -8.46
N GLY A 259 5.48 -10.44 -9.29
CA GLY A 259 5.14 -10.54 -10.72
C GLY A 259 3.91 -11.36 -11.05
N SER A 260 3.13 -11.83 -10.06
CA SER A 260 1.96 -12.68 -10.26
C SER A 260 0.64 -11.92 -10.16
N VAL A 261 -0.34 -12.32 -10.99
CA VAL A 261 -1.72 -11.78 -10.98
C VAL A 261 -2.65 -12.82 -10.34
N GLN A 262 -3.42 -12.37 -9.33
CA GLN A 262 -4.39 -13.21 -8.65
C GLN A 262 -5.82 -12.78 -8.98
N ASN A 263 -6.68 -13.77 -9.15
CA ASN A 263 -8.12 -13.59 -9.16
C ASN A 263 -8.70 -13.94 -7.79
N TRP A 264 -9.63 -13.11 -7.31
CA TRP A 264 -10.30 -13.29 -6.03
C TRP A 264 -11.73 -13.75 -6.29
N ILE A 265 -12.01 -14.97 -5.92
CA ILE A 265 -13.28 -15.65 -6.26
C ILE A 265 -14.06 -15.91 -4.98
N PRO A 266 -15.20 -15.23 -4.75
CA PRO A 266 -16.06 -15.54 -3.64
C PRO A 266 -16.65 -16.94 -3.79
N LEU A 267 -16.63 -17.73 -2.71
CA LEU A 267 -17.27 -19.04 -2.68
C LEU A 267 -18.76 -18.89 -2.40
N ARG A 268 -19.55 -19.82 -2.94
CA ARG A 268 -20.98 -19.85 -2.70
C ARG A 268 -21.30 -20.06 -1.22
N THR A 269 -22.47 -19.59 -0.77
CA THR A 269 -22.95 -19.79 0.60
C THR A 269 -22.10 -19.13 1.70
N GLU A 270 -21.50 -17.95 1.40
CA GLU A 270 -20.70 -17.21 2.37
C GLU A 270 -19.54 -18.03 2.98
N ALA A 271 -19.01 -18.98 2.22
CA ALA A 271 -17.92 -19.86 2.68
C ALA A 271 -16.54 -19.21 2.60
N GLY A 272 -16.46 -17.89 2.45
CA GLY A 272 -15.21 -17.15 2.22
C GLY A 272 -14.87 -17.04 0.76
N GLY A 273 -13.59 -17.03 0.41
CA GLY A 273 -13.11 -16.90 -0.95
C GLY A 273 -11.80 -17.64 -1.21
N VAL A 274 -11.44 -17.71 -2.46
CA VAL A 274 -10.15 -18.23 -2.90
C VAL A 274 -9.43 -17.15 -3.69
N ARG A 275 -8.15 -17.00 -3.44
CA ARG A 275 -7.22 -16.21 -4.23
C ARG A 275 -6.40 -17.17 -5.07
N ILE A 276 -6.46 -17.06 -6.38
CA ILE A 276 -5.81 -17.98 -7.31
C ILE A 276 -4.93 -17.19 -8.26
N THR A 277 -3.67 -17.58 -8.40
CA THR A 277 -2.79 -17.05 -9.44
C THR A 277 -3.26 -17.55 -10.80
N ILE A 278 -3.55 -16.63 -11.70
CA ILE A 278 -4.06 -16.92 -13.05
C ILE A 278 -3.05 -16.55 -14.14
N ALA A 279 -2.16 -15.61 -13.89
CA ALA A 279 -1.20 -15.10 -14.86
C ALA A 279 0.03 -14.52 -14.17
N ARG A 280 1.03 -14.16 -14.97
CA ARG A 280 2.13 -13.27 -14.59
C ARG A 280 2.02 -11.99 -15.40
N TRP A 281 2.52 -10.90 -14.84
CA TRP A 281 2.61 -9.67 -15.60
C TRP A 281 4.06 -9.37 -15.99
N LEU A 282 4.21 -8.68 -17.10
CA LEU A 282 5.47 -8.23 -17.66
C LEU A 282 5.46 -6.72 -17.79
N THR A 283 6.61 -6.09 -17.64
CA THR A 283 6.78 -4.69 -17.97
C THR A 283 6.57 -4.44 -19.47
N PRO A 284 6.40 -3.19 -19.93
CA PRO A 284 6.29 -2.88 -21.37
C PRO A 284 7.40 -3.47 -22.23
N ASN A 285 8.64 -3.54 -21.72
CA ASN A 285 9.77 -4.15 -22.40
C ASN A 285 9.77 -5.69 -22.34
N GLY A 286 8.75 -6.29 -21.69
CA GLY A 286 8.59 -7.75 -21.60
C GLY A 286 9.43 -8.39 -20.49
N ASN A 287 9.88 -7.63 -19.50
CA ASN A 287 10.68 -8.14 -18.39
C ASN A 287 9.80 -8.76 -17.31
N HIS A 288 10.20 -9.92 -16.79
CA HIS A 288 9.64 -10.51 -15.57
C HIS A 288 10.32 -9.90 -14.35
N ILE A 289 9.53 -9.59 -13.31
CA ILE A 289 10.04 -9.06 -12.05
C ILE A 289 9.80 -10.01 -10.85
N ASP A 290 9.13 -11.12 -11.08
CA ASP A 290 8.74 -12.05 -10.01
C ASP A 290 9.95 -12.60 -9.26
N GLY A 291 10.01 -12.34 -7.95
CA GLY A 291 11.14 -12.70 -7.08
C GLY A 291 12.42 -11.88 -7.27
N ILE A 292 12.42 -10.88 -8.17
CA ILE A 292 13.58 -10.06 -8.49
C ILE A 292 13.36 -8.60 -8.06
N GLY A 293 12.16 -8.06 -8.31
CA GLY A 293 11.82 -6.66 -8.14
C GLY A 293 12.35 -5.75 -9.25
N LEU A 294 12.04 -4.47 -9.11
CA LEU A 294 12.58 -3.40 -9.95
C LEU A 294 13.82 -2.83 -9.28
N THR A 295 14.92 -2.74 -10.03
CA THR A 295 16.12 -2.06 -9.56
C THR A 295 15.99 -0.57 -9.85
N PRO A 296 16.15 0.33 -8.87
CA PRO A 296 16.07 1.77 -9.11
C PRO A 296 17.26 2.25 -9.96
N ASP A 297 17.04 3.34 -10.72
CA ASP A 297 18.11 4.01 -11.48
C ASP A 297 19.16 4.65 -10.55
N LEU A 298 18.74 5.11 -9.38
CA LEU A 298 19.59 5.64 -8.32
C LEU A 298 19.29 4.93 -7.01
N VAL A 299 20.23 4.09 -6.59
CA VAL A 299 20.12 3.38 -5.30
C VAL A 299 20.47 4.33 -4.17
N VAL A 300 19.52 4.54 -3.26
CA VAL A 300 19.68 5.34 -2.04
C VAL A 300 19.08 4.56 -0.90
N GLU A 301 19.91 4.19 0.06
CA GLU A 301 19.46 3.52 1.28
C GLU A 301 18.73 4.51 2.20
N PHE A 302 17.77 3.95 2.97
CA PHE A 302 17.10 4.68 4.05
C PHE A 302 17.37 3.91 5.35
N THR A 303 18.17 4.50 6.23
CA THR A 303 18.67 3.82 7.43
C THR A 303 17.86 4.15 8.67
N GLU A 304 17.98 3.32 9.74
CA GLU A 304 17.40 3.66 11.05
C GLU A 304 17.94 4.99 11.60
N GLU A 305 19.21 5.30 11.33
CA GLU A 305 19.81 6.58 11.72
C GLU A 305 19.15 7.78 11.01
N ASP A 306 18.75 7.60 9.73
CA ASP A 306 18.03 8.63 8.98
C ASP A 306 16.64 8.85 9.56
N LEU A 307 15.94 7.76 9.91
CA LEU A 307 14.63 7.83 10.57
C LEU A 307 14.70 8.55 11.91
N GLU A 308 15.66 8.19 12.77
CA GLU A 308 15.88 8.84 14.06
C GLU A 308 16.23 10.32 13.92
N ALA A 309 17.04 10.66 12.91
CA ALA A 309 17.42 12.03 12.58
C ALA A 309 16.34 12.80 11.83
N LYS A 310 15.21 12.18 11.48
CA LYS A 310 14.13 12.74 10.66
C LYS A 310 14.63 13.28 9.31
N ARG A 311 15.54 12.55 8.67
CA ARG A 311 16.03 12.82 7.31
C ARG A 311 15.37 11.88 6.33
N ASP A 312 15.20 12.30 5.10
CA ASP A 312 14.76 11.44 3.99
C ASP A 312 15.73 11.58 2.81
N PRO A 313 16.85 10.82 2.84
CA PRO A 313 17.86 10.89 1.79
C PRO A 313 17.35 10.47 0.42
N GLN A 314 16.32 9.61 0.34
CA GLN A 314 15.71 9.19 -0.91
C GLN A 314 14.90 10.33 -1.53
N LEU A 315 14.10 11.04 -0.73
CA LEU A 315 13.36 12.21 -1.16
C LEU A 315 14.32 13.34 -1.56
N ASP A 316 15.37 13.58 -0.77
CA ASP A 316 16.36 14.61 -1.07
C ASP A 316 17.05 14.34 -2.42
N ALA A 317 17.45 13.09 -2.69
CA ALA A 317 18.05 12.70 -3.96
C ALA A 317 17.07 12.84 -5.15
N ALA A 318 15.79 12.52 -4.95
CA ALA A 318 14.76 12.70 -5.97
C ALA A 318 14.54 14.18 -6.31
N VAL A 319 14.54 15.05 -5.31
CA VAL A 319 14.43 16.51 -5.48
C VAL A 319 15.65 17.06 -6.22
N GLU A 320 16.86 16.63 -5.85
CA GLU A 320 18.13 17.05 -6.52
C GLU A 320 18.08 16.69 -8.01
N LEU A 321 17.70 15.46 -8.36
CA LEU A 321 17.54 15.02 -9.76
C LEU A 321 16.57 15.91 -10.55
N LEU A 322 15.46 16.33 -9.94
CA LEU A 322 14.48 17.21 -10.59
C LEU A 322 14.98 18.65 -10.75
N LEU A 323 15.76 19.15 -9.80
CA LEU A 323 16.31 20.51 -9.86
C LEU A 323 17.49 20.58 -10.86
N ASP A 324 18.33 19.55 -10.95
CA ASP A 324 19.44 19.48 -11.89
C ASP A 324 18.98 19.28 -13.35
N ALA A 325 17.81 18.69 -13.56
CA ALA A 325 17.21 18.54 -14.89
C ALA A 325 16.58 19.83 -15.44
N GLN A 326 16.60 20.93 -14.68
CA GLN A 326 16.11 22.23 -15.18
C GLN A 326 17.13 22.83 -16.17
N PRO A 327 16.67 23.40 -17.29
CA PRO A 327 17.54 23.98 -18.33
C PRO A 327 18.27 25.25 -17.86
#